data_576dd595f147c3ff20b9e369d7c369ae
#
_entry.id   576dd595f147c3ff20b9e369d7c369ae
#
_cell.length_a   1.000
_cell.length_b   1.000
_cell.length_c   1.000
_cell.angle_alpha   90.00
_cell.angle_beta   90.00
_cell.angle_gamma   90.00
#
_symmetry.space_group_name_H-M   'P 1'
#
loop_
_entity.id
_entity.type
_entity.pdbx_description
1 polymer ?
#
loop_
_entity_poly.entity_id
_entity_poly.type
_entity_poly.pdbx_seq_one_letter_code
_entity_poly.pdbx_strand_id
1 'polypeptide(L)'
;SLYTAADRKAAAEIEAEAKKILDERTAKQNEFIAATFEKELAKLPEDIRDEARNARDTAVKDRTTEQKRLLKKHPSLNVSAGSLYLYDRKAADVLQKMSDEATALRAKKPKEEFIRATTETPGKVPQTFLFARGDHEQPKQALEPAGLTVLSQNSDDAKLPINDESLPTTGRRLQWAQRLTDGSHPLVARVLVNRIWLHHFGRGIVNTPGDFGLLGDFPTHPELLDWLASEFVSSGWSAKHLHRLIMTSSVYRQQGVVGSLDHGTDSEATSELHSPHIVDPDNTLYWQFPIRRLEAETLRDSMLAAGGLLNDRRAGPPVPVMADLVGQWVIGKENLNAGRPGPVIPLKTEEFRKTIFVQWRRSRPLTVLDTFDLPKMEPNCERRNSSTVATQSLFLMNSDFIVEMAEHFAVRVRREAGTNTGEQVRHAWRIAFARNPSDNEINEALEFLDAQTEQLATKPVETKPVTNLFDPKAKNVKREATELALANLCQLMLSSNEF
;
A
#
# COMPACT_ATOMS: atom_id res chain seq x y z
N SER A 1 -12.89 -12.28 5.11
CA SER A 1 -13.35 -11.00 5.68
C SER A 1 -12.26 -10.39 6.54
N LEU A 2 -12.06 -9.08 6.40
CA LEU A 2 -11.13 -8.27 7.22
C LEU A 2 -11.83 -7.62 8.43
N TYR A 3 -13.07 -7.97 8.69
CA TYR A 3 -13.78 -7.48 9.87
C TYR A 3 -13.04 -7.82 11.16
N THR A 4 -12.81 -6.81 11.98
CA THR A 4 -12.37 -6.98 13.37
C THR A 4 -13.52 -7.54 14.23
N ALA A 5 -13.24 -7.96 15.45
CA ALA A 5 -14.28 -8.37 16.40
C ALA A 5 -15.26 -7.21 16.69
N ALA A 6 -14.75 -5.97 16.74
CA ALA A 6 -15.56 -4.77 16.93
C ALA A 6 -16.48 -4.52 15.72
N ASP A 7 -15.98 -4.65 14.49
CA ASP A 7 -16.78 -4.48 13.27
C ASP A 7 -17.88 -5.51 13.17
N ARG A 8 -17.60 -6.78 13.52
CA ARG A 8 -18.62 -7.86 13.55
C ARG A 8 -19.71 -7.55 14.55
N LYS A 9 -19.35 -7.07 15.75
CA LYS A 9 -20.32 -6.69 16.77
C LYS A 9 -21.20 -5.53 16.29
N ALA A 10 -20.58 -4.46 15.79
CA ALA A 10 -21.32 -3.31 15.26
C ALA A 10 -22.25 -3.68 14.09
N ALA A 11 -21.77 -4.52 13.16
CA ALA A 11 -22.58 -5.00 12.04
C ALA A 11 -23.76 -5.87 12.50
N ALA A 12 -23.57 -6.70 13.53
CA ALA A 12 -24.61 -7.53 14.11
C ALA A 12 -25.67 -6.69 14.85
N GLU A 13 -25.26 -5.68 15.61
CA GLU A 13 -26.19 -4.74 16.29
C GLU A 13 -27.06 -3.99 15.29
N ILE A 14 -26.44 -3.43 14.24
CA ILE A 14 -27.17 -2.74 13.17
C ILE A 14 -28.15 -3.68 12.44
N GLU A 15 -27.75 -4.93 12.17
CA GLU A 15 -28.65 -5.91 11.54
C GLU A 15 -29.81 -6.30 12.43
N ALA A 16 -29.58 -6.46 13.72
CA ALA A 16 -30.63 -6.76 14.70
C ALA A 16 -31.67 -5.62 14.75
N GLU A 17 -31.24 -4.37 14.75
CA GLU A 17 -32.09 -3.18 14.75
C GLU A 17 -32.87 -3.06 13.42
N ALA A 18 -32.19 -3.24 12.28
CA ALA A 18 -32.85 -3.24 10.97
C ALA A 18 -33.90 -4.38 10.84
N LYS A 19 -33.60 -5.55 11.39
CA LYS A 19 -34.53 -6.69 11.43
C LYS A 19 -35.75 -6.37 12.26
N LYS A 20 -35.62 -5.74 13.43
CA LYS A 20 -36.72 -5.32 14.26
C LYS A 20 -37.71 -4.42 13.49
N ILE A 21 -37.19 -3.43 12.76
CA ILE A 21 -38.00 -2.55 11.90
C ILE A 21 -38.75 -3.36 10.82
N LEU A 22 -38.08 -4.34 10.20
CA LEU A 22 -38.72 -5.18 9.18
C LEU A 22 -39.77 -6.14 9.75
N ASP A 23 -39.58 -6.64 10.96
CA ASP A 23 -40.54 -7.47 11.66
C ASP A 23 -41.79 -6.63 12.03
N GLU A 24 -41.59 -5.41 12.55
CA GLU A 24 -42.65 -4.45 12.79
C GLU A 24 -43.41 -4.05 11.52
N ARG A 25 -42.67 -3.84 10.42
CA ARG A 25 -43.22 -3.59 9.09
C ARG A 25 -44.13 -4.74 8.64
N THR A 26 -43.66 -5.98 8.83
CA THR A 26 -44.43 -7.18 8.45
C THR A 26 -45.72 -7.29 9.27
N ALA A 27 -45.69 -7.01 10.56
CA ALA A 27 -46.88 -6.97 11.41
C ALA A 27 -47.87 -5.91 10.93
N LYS A 28 -47.43 -4.66 10.73
CA LYS A 28 -48.26 -3.58 10.19
C LYS A 28 -48.79 -3.87 8.78
N GLN A 29 -48.02 -4.54 7.93
CA GLN A 29 -48.45 -4.95 6.61
C GLN A 29 -49.64 -5.90 6.69
N ASN A 30 -49.59 -6.88 7.59
CA ASN A 30 -50.69 -7.81 7.79
C ASN A 30 -51.93 -7.10 8.35
N GLU A 31 -51.73 -6.16 9.26
CA GLU A 31 -52.83 -5.32 9.82
C GLU A 31 -53.47 -4.46 8.72
N PHE A 32 -52.69 -3.77 7.90
CA PHE A 32 -53.21 -2.97 6.79
C PHE A 32 -53.93 -3.80 5.72
N ILE A 33 -53.41 -4.99 5.42
CA ILE A 33 -54.08 -5.92 4.48
C ILE A 33 -55.41 -6.35 5.05
N ALA A 34 -55.49 -6.68 6.35
CA ALA A 34 -56.74 -7.07 7.00
C ALA A 34 -57.76 -5.92 7.02
N ALA A 35 -57.33 -4.73 7.45
CA ALA A 35 -58.18 -3.54 7.49
C ALA A 35 -58.67 -3.13 6.08
N THR A 36 -57.81 -3.19 5.08
CA THR A 36 -58.20 -2.89 3.69
C THR A 36 -59.17 -3.91 3.14
N PHE A 37 -58.96 -5.18 3.45
CA PHE A 37 -59.91 -6.23 3.09
C PHE A 37 -61.30 -6.01 3.68
N GLU A 38 -61.41 -5.74 4.99
CA GLU A 38 -62.69 -5.47 5.63
C GLU A 38 -63.39 -4.24 5.02
N LYS A 39 -62.62 -3.21 4.68
CA LYS A 39 -63.12 -2.02 3.99
C LYS A 39 -63.64 -2.32 2.58
N GLU A 40 -62.96 -3.18 1.82
CA GLU A 40 -63.43 -3.62 0.50
C GLU A 40 -64.64 -4.61 0.62
N LEU A 41 -64.63 -5.47 1.63
CA LEU A 41 -65.73 -6.38 1.92
C LEU A 41 -67.01 -5.62 2.26
N ALA A 42 -66.90 -4.53 3.03
CA ALA A 42 -68.07 -3.70 3.41
C ALA A 42 -68.80 -3.05 2.20
N LYS A 43 -68.09 -2.92 1.05
CA LYS A 43 -68.68 -2.40 -0.20
C LYS A 43 -69.58 -3.43 -0.91
N LEU A 44 -69.48 -4.71 -0.54
CA LEU A 44 -70.26 -5.77 -1.13
C LEU A 44 -71.69 -5.89 -0.46
N PRO A 45 -72.69 -6.44 -1.18
CA PRO A 45 -73.99 -6.82 -0.59
C PRO A 45 -73.82 -7.76 0.60
N GLU A 46 -74.67 -7.64 1.59
CA GLU A 46 -74.56 -8.40 2.85
C GLU A 46 -74.61 -9.91 2.67
N ASP A 47 -75.42 -10.36 1.73
CA ASP A 47 -75.63 -11.78 1.41
C ASP A 47 -74.39 -12.55 0.93
N ILE A 48 -73.37 -11.88 0.39
CA ILE A 48 -72.16 -12.51 -0.12
C ILE A 48 -70.96 -12.27 0.74
N ARG A 49 -71.00 -11.46 1.79
CA ARG A 49 -69.82 -11.07 2.62
C ARG A 49 -69.25 -12.25 3.35
N ASP A 50 -70.05 -13.12 3.92
CA ASP A 50 -69.53 -14.27 4.66
C ASP A 50 -68.86 -15.31 3.72
N GLU A 51 -69.43 -15.52 2.54
CA GLU A 51 -68.79 -16.38 1.53
C GLU A 51 -67.48 -15.80 1.04
N ALA A 52 -67.39 -14.49 0.85
CA ALA A 52 -66.21 -13.80 0.43
C ALA A 52 -65.11 -13.88 1.52
N ARG A 53 -65.45 -13.76 2.80
CA ARG A 53 -64.53 -13.91 3.94
C ARG A 53 -64.02 -15.36 3.99
N ASN A 54 -64.86 -16.34 3.91
CA ASN A 54 -64.48 -17.76 3.88
C ASN A 54 -63.62 -18.09 2.66
N ALA A 55 -63.90 -17.52 1.49
CA ALA A 55 -63.11 -17.73 0.28
C ALA A 55 -61.70 -17.16 0.40
N ARG A 56 -61.50 -16.02 1.12
CA ARG A 56 -60.17 -15.46 1.39
C ARG A 56 -59.40 -16.31 2.39
N ASP A 57 -60.05 -16.70 3.50
CA ASP A 57 -59.38 -17.42 4.60
C ASP A 57 -59.04 -18.87 4.20
N THR A 58 -59.67 -19.40 3.18
CA THR A 58 -59.35 -20.71 2.60
C THR A 58 -58.02 -20.62 1.79
N ALA A 59 -57.07 -21.50 2.10
CA ALA A 59 -55.80 -21.56 1.37
C ALA A 59 -56.04 -21.76 -0.14
N VAL A 60 -55.24 -21.09 -0.98
CA VAL A 60 -55.43 -21.04 -2.46
C VAL A 60 -55.60 -22.44 -3.09
N LYS A 61 -54.87 -23.45 -2.57
CA LYS A 61 -54.93 -24.84 -3.01
C LYS A 61 -56.23 -25.55 -2.66
N ASP A 62 -56.88 -25.15 -1.57
CA ASP A 62 -58.06 -25.81 -1.00
C ASP A 62 -59.37 -25.07 -1.34
N ARG A 63 -59.32 -23.98 -2.11
CA ARG A 63 -60.46 -23.19 -2.55
C ARG A 63 -61.34 -23.97 -3.52
N THR A 64 -62.65 -23.94 -3.25
CA THR A 64 -63.66 -24.50 -4.16
C THR A 64 -63.75 -23.71 -5.47
N THR A 65 -64.40 -24.29 -6.49
CA THR A 65 -64.62 -23.62 -7.77
C THR A 65 -65.45 -22.34 -7.63
N GLU A 66 -66.43 -22.37 -6.72
CA GLU A 66 -67.27 -21.22 -6.42
C GLU A 66 -66.53 -20.09 -5.72
N GLN A 67 -65.70 -20.42 -4.72
CA GLN A 67 -64.82 -19.46 -4.06
C GLN A 67 -63.82 -18.80 -5.04
N LYS A 68 -63.26 -19.56 -5.94
CA LYS A 68 -62.36 -19.02 -7.00
C LYS A 68 -63.10 -18.09 -7.95
N ARG A 69 -64.38 -18.43 -8.29
CA ARG A 69 -65.22 -17.61 -9.16
C ARG A 69 -65.63 -16.32 -8.46
N LEU A 70 -65.95 -16.36 -7.16
CA LEU A 70 -66.31 -15.20 -6.35
C LEU A 70 -65.15 -14.20 -6.26
N LEU A 71 -63.93 -14.68 -5.93
CA LEU A 71 -62.75 -13.84 -5.84
C LEU A 71 -62.30 -13.29 -7.21
N LYS A 72 -62.61 -14.02 -8.30
CA LYS A 72 -62.35 -13.53 -9.66
C LYS A 72 -63.35 -12.45 -10.07
N LYS A 73 -64.60 -12.55 -9.59
CA LYS A 73 -65.64 -11.55 -9.82
C LYS A 73 -65.41 -10.27 -9.04
N HIS A 74 -64.78 -10.37 -7.87
CA HIS A 74 -64.47 -9.25 -6.97
C HIS A 74 -62.93 -9.18 -6.70
N PRO A 75 -62.14 -8.69 -7.65
CA PRO A 75 -60.67 -8.65 -7.53
C PRO A 75 -60.17 -7.80 -6.37
N SER A 76 -60.97 -6.82 -5.91
CA SER A 76 -60.64 -5.96 -4.77
C SER A 76 -60.55 -6.71 -3.44
N LEU A 77 -61.07 -7.93 -3.35
CA LEU A 77 -60.92 -8.81 -2.19
C LEU A 77 -59.57 -9.52 -2.13
N ASN A 78 -58.80 -9.56 -3.23
CA ASN A 78 -57.48 -10.15 -3.27
C ASN A 78 -56.38 -9.17 -2.85
N VAL A 79 -56.63 -8.44 -1.74
CA VAL A 79 -55.61 -7.55 -1.19
C VAL A 79 -54.44 -8.38 -0.66
N SER A 80 -53.24 -8.12 -1.20
CA SER A 80 -52.01 -8.76 -0.84
C SER A 80 -50.90 -7.72 -0.61
N ALA A 81 -49.75 -8.14 -0.13
CA ALA A 81 -48.61 -7.27 0.05
C ALA A 81 -48.22 -6.50 -1.24
N GLY A 82 -48.37 -7.15 -2.41
CA GLY A 82 -48.04 -6.58 -3.72
C GLY A 82 -49.13 -5.70 -4.32
N SER A 83 -50.39 -5.80 -3.84
CA SER A 83 -51.52 -5.03 -4.37
C SER A 83 -52.07 -3.98 -3.40
N LEU A 84 -51.56 -3.91 -2.18
CA LEU A 84 -52.05 -2.97 -1.14
C LEU A 84 -52.00 -1.50 -1.63
N TYR A 85 -50.98 -1.10 -2.40
CA TYR A 85 -50.86 0.25 -2.92
C TYR A 85 -51.98 0.70 -3.86
N LEU A 86 -52.71 -0.26 -4.45
CA LEU A 86 -53.88 0.02 -5.30
C LEU A 86 -55.10 0.42 -4.50
N TYR A 87 -55.20 -0.02 -3.27
CA TYR A 87 -56.38 0.14 -2.42
C TYR A 87 -56.14 1.09 -1.24
N ASP A 88 -54.94 1.10 -0.68
CA ASP A 88 -54.53 2.02 0.38
C ASP A 88 -53.07 2.50 0.17
N ARG A 89 -52.96 3.64 -0.54
CA ARG A 89 -51.68 4.24 -0.82
C ARG A 89 -50.97 4.76 0.42
N LYS A 90 -51.71 5.27 1.40
CA LYS A 90 -51.11 5.78 2.66
C LYS A 90 -50.46 4.65 3.45
N ALA A 91 -51.11 3.50 3.54
CA ALA A 91 -50.56 2.32 4.17
C ALA A 91 -49.29 1.83 3.43
N ALA A 92 -49.30 1.81 2.09
CA ALA A 92 -48.16 1.45 1.29
C ALA A 92 -46.98 2.42 1.51
N ASP A 93 -47.22 3.73 1.56
CA ASP A 93 -46.21 4.75 1.81
C ASP A 93 -45.57 4.60 3.22
N VAL A 94 -46.33 4.24 4.23
CA VAL A 94 -45.83 3.93 5.57
C VAL A 94 -44.91 2.71 5.54
N LEU A 95 -45.28 1.63 4.88
CA LEU A 95 -44.49 0.42 4.75
C LEU A 95 -43.21 0.67 3.94
N GLN A 96 -43.28 1.53 2.92
CA GLN A 96 -42.06 1.93 2.14
C GLN A 96 -41.11 2.71 3.03
N LYS A 97 -41.58 3.69 3.80
CA LYS A 97 -40.73 4.44 4.74
C LYS A 97 -39.98 3.54 5.73
N MET A 98 -40.67 2.54 6.29
CA MET A 98 -40.03 1.57 7.18
C MET A 98 -38.95 0.72 6.45
N SER A 99 -39.21 0.38 5.20
CA SER A 99 -38.21 -0.32 4.38
C SER A 99 -36.99 0.54 4.08
N ASP A 100 -37.20 1.83 3.77
CA ASP A 100 -36.13 2.79 3.52
C ASP A 100 -35.31 3.07 4.79
N GLU A 101 -35.97 3.13 5.95
CA GLU A 101 -35.29 3.28 7.24
C GLU A 101 -34.40 2.07 7.57
N ALA A 102 -34.89 0.86 7.40
CA ALA A 102 -34.07 -0.35 7.57
C ALA A 102 -32.89 -0.38 6.59
N THR A 103 -33.08 0.08 5.35
CA THR A 103 -32.02 0.19 4.33
C THR A 103 -30.99 1.23 4.72
N ALA A 104 -31.42 2.40 5.20
CA ALA A 104 -30.53 3.47 5.67
C ALA A 104 -29.71 3.04 6.90
N LEU A 105 -30.31 2.24 7.80
CA LEU A 105 -29.57 1.63 8.91
C LEU A 105 -28.50 0.66 8.43
N ARG A 106 -28.83 -0.23 7.51
CA ARG A 106 -27.88 -1.18 6.92
C ARG A 106 -26.73 -0.49 6.19
N ALA A 107 -26.96 0.68 5.59
CA ALA A 107 -25.92 1.46 4.96
C ALA A 107 -24.86 2.01 5.95
N LYS A 108 -25.19 2.04 7.26
CA LYS A 108 -24.24 2.44 8.31
C LYS A 108 -23.29 1.31 8.75
N LYS A 109 -23.48 0.08 8.28
CA LYS A 109 -22.55 -1.02 8.58
C LYS A 109 -21.14 -0.68 8.15
N PRO A 110 -20.11 -1.07 8.92
CA PRO A 110 -18.75 -1.03 8.45
C PRO A 110 -18.64 -1.73 7.09
N LYS A 111 -17.83 -1.18 6.20
CA LYS A 111 -17.62 -1.79 4.88
C LYS A 111 -16.84 -3.08 5.05
N GLU A 112 -17.41 -4.20 4.65
CA GLU A 112 -16.75 -5.48 4.69
C GLU A 112 -15.81 -5.63 3.51
N GLU A 113 -14.51 -5.76 3.80
CA GLU A 113 -13.47 -6.01 2.81
C GLU A 113 -13.01 -7.46 2.91
N PHE A 114 -12.64 -8.03 1.75
CA PHE A 114 -12.21 -9.42 1.65
C PHE A 114 -10.82 -9.49 1.02
N ILE A 115 -10.01 -10.38 1.56
CA ILE A 115 -8.78 -10.83 0.91
C ILE A 115 -8.94 -12.28 0.45
N ARG A 116 -8.31 -12.63 -0.66
CA ARG A 116 -8.23 -14.03 -1.09
C ARG A 116 -7.21 -14.75 -0.21
N ALA A 117 -7.61 -15.84 0.38
CA ALA A 117 -6.75 -16.72 1.16
C ALA A 117 -6.95 -18.16 0.72
N THR A 118 -5.87 -18.94 0.77
CA THR A 118 -5.98 -20.39 0.59
C THR A 118 -6.57 -21.00 1.86
N THR A 119 -7.53 -21.91 1.69
CA THR A 119 -8.12 -22.66 2.79
C THR A 119 -8.17 -24.15 2.41
N GLU A 120 -8.32 -24.98 3.41
CA GLU A 120 -8.51 -26.42 3.24
C GLU A 120 -10.00 -26.74 3.16
N THR A 121 -10.34 -27.82 2.48
CA THR A 121 -11.72 -28.33 2.50
C THR A 121 -11.99 -28.95 3.88
N PRO A 122 -12.99 -28.48 4.63
CA PRO A 122 -13.29 -29.02 5.96
C PRO A 122 -13.47 -30.55 5.95
N GLY A 123 -12.89 -31.21 6.95
CA GLY A 123 -12.98 -32.67 7.12
C GLY A 123 -12.14 -33.49 6.11
N LYS A 124 -11.39 -32.85 5.21
CA LYS A 124 -10.53 -33.54 4.26
C LYS A 124 -9.07 -33.41 4.64
N VAL A 125 -8.47 -34.48 5.14
CA VAL A 125 -7.03 -34.55 5.41
C VAL A 125 -6.30 -35.00 4.15
N PRO A 126 -5.50 -34.14 3.47
CA PRO A 126 -4.79 -34.53 2.26
C PRO A 126 -3.62 -35.44 2.60
N GLN A 127 -3.51 -36.53 1.84
CA GLN A 127 -2.33 -37.40 1.88
C GLN A 127 -1.34 -36.95 0.78
N THR A 128 -0.09 -36.81 1.15
CA THR A 128 1.02 -36.44 0.26
C THR A 128 1.91 -37.64 0.01
N PHE A 129 2.46 -37.75 -1.19
CA PHE A 129 3.33 -38.84 -1.58
C PHE A 129 4.67 -38.31 -2.10
N LEU A 130 5.70 -39.12 -1.94
CA LEU A 130 6.93 -38.97 -2.70
C LEU A 130 6.67 -39.40 -4.14
N PHE A 131 6.96 -38.53 -5.12
CA PHE A 131 6.76 -38.83 -6.54
C PHE A 131 8.07 -39.31 -7.20
N ALA A 132 7.97 -40.28 -8.09
CA ALA A 132 9.11 -40.73 -8.87
C ALA A 132 9.56 -39.61 -9.81
N ARG A 133 10.79 -39.08 -9.62
CA ARG A 133 11.33 -37.96 -10.42
C ARG A 133 10.43 -36.73 -10.50
N GLY A 134 9.58 -36.50 -9.49
CA GLY A 134 8.62 -35.39 -9.47
C GLY A 134 7.34 -35.62 -10.28
N ASP A 135 7.15 -36.78 -10.89
CA ASP A 135 5.96 -37.12 -11.67
C ASP A 135 4.79 -37.47 -10.73
N HIS A 136 3.77 -36.62 -10.73
CA HIS A 136 2.61 -36.76 -9.85
C HIS A 136 1.73 -37.97 -10.17
N GLU A 137 1.85 -38.55 -11.37
CA GLU A 137 1.16 -39.76 -11.78
C GLU A 137 1.86 -41.03 -11.27
N GLN A 138 3.07 -40.91 -10.71
CA GLN A 138 3.87 -42.01 -10.16
C GLN A 138 4.11 -41.84 -8.65
N PRO A 139 3.05 -41.93 -7.83
CA PRO A 139 3.21 -41.84 -6.36
C PRO A 139 3.95 -43.09 -5.83
N LYS A 140 4.94 -42.86 -4.96
CA LYS A 140 5.66 -43.92 -4.22
C LYS A 140 5.13 -44.04 -2.78
N GLN A 141 5.98 -43.76 -1.80
CA GLN A 141 5.60 -43.83 -0.40
C GLN A 141 4.79 -42.62 0.05
N ALA A 142 3.85 -42.84 0.97
CA ALA A 142 3.14 -41.75 1.63
C ALA A 142 4.10 -41.00 2.55
N LEU A 143 3.96 -39.67 2.57
CA LEU A 143 4.73 -38.77 3.39
C LEU A 143 3.85 -38.09 4.46
N GLU A 144 4.36 -38.01 5.67
CA GLU A 144 3.78 -37.19 6.71
C GLU A 144 4.29 -35.74 6.63
N PRO A 145 3.52 -34.75 7.11
CA PRO A 145 3.96 -33.38 7.14
C PRO A 145 5.16 -33.22 8.09
N ALA A 146 6.24 -32.62 7.57
CA ALA A 146 7.45 -32.40 8.35
C ALA A 146 8.20 -31.15 7.86
N GLY A 147 9.04 -30.58 8.72
CA GLY A 147 10.08 -29.64 8.36
C GLY A 147 11.33 -30.34 7.81
N LEU A 148 12.38 -29.55 7.57
CA LEU A 148 13.68 -30.09 7.15
C LEU A 148 14.41 -30.68 8.37
N THR A 149 14.76 -31.96 8.33
CA THR A 149 15.46 -32.64 9.41
C THR A 149 16.83 -32.04 9.73
N VAL A 150 17.53 -31.51 8.72
CA VAL A 150 18.84 -30.85 8.88
C VAL A 150 18.76 -29.57 9.73
N LEU A 151 17.57 -28.94 9.83
CA LEU A 151 17.33 -27.74 10.65
C LEU A 151 16.67 -28.06 11.99
N SER A 152 16.54 -29.34 12.35
CA SER A 152 15.94 -29.81 13.58
C SER A 152 16.99 -30.49 14.44
N GLN A 153 16.88 -30.40 15.77
CA GLN A 153 17.82 -31.07 16.69
C GLN A 153 17.72 -32.59 16.58
N ASN A 154 16.49 -33.09 16.39
CA ASN A 154 16.21 -34.52 16.19
C ASN A 154 15.24 -34.70 15.02
N SER A 155 15.23 -35.90 14.41
CA SER A 155 14.31 -36.24 13.32
C SER A 155 12.83 -36.11 13.71
N ASP A 156 12.50 -36.41 14.95
CA ASP A 156 11.13 -36.31 15.47
C ASP A 156 10.68 -34.88 15.68
N ASP A 157 11.59 -33.96 16.01
CA ASP A 157 11.31 -32.53 16.10
C ASP A 157 10.96 -31.92 14.74
N ALA A 158 11.32 -32.55 13.64
CA ALA A 158 10.91 -32.12 12.30
C ALA A 158 9.45 -32.41 11.98
N LYS A 159 8.81 -33.41 12.64
CA LYS A 159 7.45 -33.85 12.34
C LYS A 159 6.41 -32.81 12.75
N LEU A 160 5.38 -32.70 11.95
CA LEU A 160 4.20 -31.88 12.21
C LEU A 160 2.96 -32.75 12.39
N PRO A 161 1.95 -32.34 13.16
CA PRO A 161 0.69 -33.05 13.28
C PRO A 161 0.05 -33.32 11.93
N ILE A 162 -0.48 -34.52 11.74
CA ILE A 162 -1.19 -34.89 10.50
C ILE A 162 -2.52 -34.15 10.44
N ASN A 163 -3.21 -34.02 11.56
CA ASN A 163 -4.49 -33.34 11.69
C ASN A 163 -4.68 -32.83 13.12
N ASP A 164 -5.24 -31.65 13.26
CA ASP A 164 -5.68 -31.07 14.53
C ASP A 164 -7.22 -31.01 14.53
N GLU A 165 -7.84 -31.93 15.26
CA GLU A 165 -9.31 -32.07 15.31
C GLU A 165 -10.00 -30.89 16.02
N SER A 166 -9.26 -30.05 16.73
CA SER A 166 -9.79 -28.85 17.38
C SER A 166 -10.02 -27.70 16.39
N LEU A 167 -9.47 -27.80 15.17
CA LEU A 167 -9.52 -26.76 14.15
C LEU A 167 -10.42 -27.14 12.98
N PRO A 168 -11.02 -26.18 12.27
CA PRO A 168 -11.78 -26.45 11.05
C PRO A 168 -10.90 -26.84 9.85
N THR A 169 -9.58 -26.83 10.02
CA THR A 169 -8.54 -27.22 9.06
C THR A 169 -7.61 -28.23 9.68
N THR A 170 -6.70 -28.83 8.91
CA THR A 170 -5.73 -29.79 9.47
C THR A 170 -4.76 -29.17 10.50
N GLY A 171 -4.69 -27.86 10.62
CA GLY A 171 -3.76 -27.14 11.50
C GLY A 171 -2.29 -27.15 11.04
N ARG A 172 -1.92 -27.91 9.99
CA ARG A 172 -0.52 -28.08 9.54
C ARG A 172 0.19 -26.74 9.27
N ARG A 173 -0.48 -25.82 8.58
CA ARG A 173 0.10 -24.50 8.28
C ARG A 173 0.28 -23.63 9.52
N LEU A 174 -0.64 -23.72 10.47
CA LEU A 174 -0.54 -23.02 11.75
C LEU A 174 0.64 -23.54 12.55
N GLN A 175 0.74 -24.86 12.69
CA GLN A 175 1.85 -25.53 13.41
C GLN A 175 3.21 -25.21 12.77
N TRP A 176 3.27 -25.22 11.43
CA TRP A 176 4.48 -24.79 10.71
C TRP A 176 4.85 -23.34 11.00
N ALA A 177 3.87 -22.43 10.95
CA ALA A 177 4.11 -21.01 11.25
C ALA A 177 4.59 -20.80 12.70
N GLN A 178 3.97 -21.49 13.65
CA GLN A 178 4.39 -21.44 15.06
C GLN A 178 5.84 -21.90 15.23
N ARG A 179 6.21 -23.02 14.61
CA ARG A 179 7.57 -23.54 14.65
C ARG A 179 8.61 -22.60 14.03
N LEU A 180 8.26 -21.90 12.95
CA LEU A 180 9.15 -20.90 12.34
C LEU A 180 9.36 -19.68 13.23
N THR A 181 8.43 -19.40 14.16
CA THR A 181 8.42 -18.17 14.95
C THR A 181 8.56 -18.40 16.47
N ASP A 182 8.77 -19.63 16.93
CA ASP A 182 9.00 -19.95 18.34
C ASP A 182 10.40 -19.55 18.85
N GLY A 183 11.27 -19.11 17.95
CA GLY A 183 12.65 -18.72 18.25
C GLY A 183 13.68 -19.84 18.22
N SER A 184 13.25 -21.10 18.08
CA SER A 184 14.15 -22.26 18.00
C SER A 184 14.74 -22.48 16.61
N HIS A 185 14.07 -21.95 15.56
CA HIS A 185 14.51 -22.16 14.19
C HIS A 185 15.81 -21.42 13.89
N PRO A 186 16.90 -22.10 13.43
CA PRO A 186 18.24 -21.51 13.36
C PRO A 186 18.40 -20.39 12.32
N LEU A 187 17.56 -20.36 11.28
CA LEU A 187 17.75 -19.43 10.16
C LEU A 187 16.77 -18.26 10.14
N VAL A 188 15.52 -18.41 10.61
CA VAL A 188 14.47 -17.39 10.40
C VAL A 188 14.87 -16.02 10.94
N ALA A 189 15.32 -15.97 12.20
CA ALA A 189 15.75 -14.71 12.81
C ALA A 189 17.01 -14.14 12.13
N ARG A 190 18.02 -14.99 11.86
CA ARG A 190 19.26 -14.58 11.19
C ARG A 190 19.00 -14.00 9.81
N VAL A 191 18.19 -14.66 8.99
CA VAL A 191 17.85 -14.18 7.63
C VAL A 191 17.14 -12.84 7.69
N LEU A 192 16.18 -12.67 8.61
CA LEU A 192 15.43 -11.42 8.73
C LEU A 192 16.31 -10.27 9.22
N VAL A 193 17.12 -10.52 10.24
CA VAL A 193 18.11 -9.56 10.76
C VAL A 193 19.10 -9.16 9.68
N ASN A 194 19.65 -10.13 8.93
CA ASN A 194 20.57 -9.86 7.83
C ASN A 194 19.95 -8.99 6.73
N ARG A 195 18.66 -9.20 6.41
CA ARG A 195 17.93 -8.36 5.46
C ARG A 195 17.74 -6.93 5.96
N ILE A 196 17.38 -6.76 7.24
CA ILE A 196 17.27 -5.44 7.85
C ILE A 196 18.62 -4.73 7.85
N TRP A 197 19.71 -5.44 8.20
CA TRP A 197 21.07 -4.95 8.13
C TRP A 197 21.46 -4.52 6.69
N LEU A 198 21.16 -5.36 5.69
CA LEU A 198 21.37 -5.06 4.27
C LEU A 198 20.68 -3.74 3.86
N HIS A 199 19.45 -3.50 4.33
CA HIS A 199 18.73 -2.26 4.03
C HIS A 199 19.34 -1.03 4.71
N HIS A 200 20.01 -1.17 5.86
CA HIS A 200 20.71 -0.08 6.52
C HIS A 200 22.07 0.22 5.89
N PHE A 201 22.84 -0.81 5.58
CA PHE A 201 24.24 -0.67 5.18
C PHE A 201 24.51 -0.98 3.70
N GLY A 202 23.50 -1.41 2.93
CA GLY A 202 23.66 -1.76 1.50
C GLY A 202 24.30 -3.14 1.27
N ARG A 203 24.85 -3.76 2.31
CA ARG A 203 25.44 -5.10 2.31
C ARG A 203 24.98 -5.84 3.56
N GLY A 204 24.61 -7.12 3.43
CA GLY A 204 24.31 -7.98 4.57
C GLY A 204 25.59 -8.41 5.30
N ILE A 205 25.46 -8.80 6.57
CA ILE A 205 26.52 -9.51 7.30
C ILE A 205 26.84 -10.81 6.57
N VAL A 206 25.83 -11.48 6.03
CA VAL A 206 25.92 -12.50 4.99
C VAL A 206 25.58 -11.83 3.67
N ASN A 207 26.52 -11.73 2.74
CA ASN A 207 26.36 -10.97 1.50
C ASN A 207 25.47 -11.67 0.45
N THR A 208 25.16 -12.96 0.66
CA THR A 208 24.18 -13.75 -0.10
C THR A 208 22.87 -13.89 0.68
N PRO A 209 21.98 -12.87 0.69
CA PRO A 209 20.81 -12.83 1.61
C PRO A 209 19.76 -13.89 1.34
N GLY A 210 19.81 -14.54 0.19
CA GLY A 210 18.94 -15.67 -0.19
C GLY A 210 19.58 -17.03 -0.02
N ASP A 211 20.88 -17.12 0.31
CA ASP A 211 21.59 -18.38 0.50
C ASP A 211 22.46 -18.34 1.77
N PHE A 212 22.01 -19.04 2.77
CA PHE A 212 22.70 -19.28 4.04
C PHE A 212 23.24 -20.72 4.13
N GLY A 213 23.30 -21.41 2.98
CA GLY A 213 23.79 -22.76 2.85
C GLY A 213 25.28 -22.81 2.45
N LEU A 214 25.71 -23.98 2.00
CA LEU A 214 27.13 -24.26 1.67
C LEU A 214 27.65 -23.45 0.47
N LEU A 215 26.76 -22.94 -0.39
CA LEU A 215 27.13 -22.12 -1.55
C LEU A 215 27.02 -20.60 -1.26
N GLY A 216 26.49 -20.25 -0.09
CA GLY A 216 26.41 -18.87 0.36
C GLY A 216 27.71 -18.36 0.96
N ASP A 217 27.83 -17.04 1.09
CA ASP A 217 28.95 -16.40 1.76
C ASP A 217 28.93 -16.66 3.27
N PHE A 218 30.11 -16.78 3.88
CA PHE A 218 30.22 -16.76 5.33
C PHE A 218 29.89 -15.38 5.90
N PRO A 219 29.29 -15.29 7.09
CA PRO A 219 29.04 -14.03 7.75
C PRO A 219 30.37 -13.32 8.07
N THR A 220 30.48 -12.00 7.76
CA THR A 220 31.66 -11.20 8.12
C THR A 220 31.79 -11.02 9.64
N HIS A 221 30.68 -11.02 10.36
CA HIS A 221 30.57 -10.83 11.80
C HIS A 221 29.58 -11.85 12.38
N PRO A 222 29.98 -13.13 12.55
CA PRO A 222 29.08 -14.21 12.96
C PRO A 222 28.46 -13.96 14.35
N GLU A 223 29.25 -13.52 15.32
CA GLU A 223 28.79 -13.24 16.68
C GLU A 223 27.76 -12.09 16.73
N LEU A 224 27.98 -11.06 15.91
CA LEU A 224 27.03 -9.94 15.79
C LEU A 224 25.71 -10.41 15.18
N LEU A 225 25.76 -11.25 14.14
CA LEU A 225 24.56 -11.80 13.52
C LEU A 225 23.75 -12.64 14.52
N ASP A 226 24.43 -13.47 15.28
CA ASP A 226 23.79 -14.34 16.28
C ASP A 226 23.22 -13.54 17.44
N TRP A 227 23.94 -12.53 17.92
CA TRP A 227 23.45 -11.64 18.97
C TRP A 227 22.23 -10.86 18.53
N LEU A 228 22.26 -10.23 17.34
CA LEU A 228 21.14 -9.49 16.79
C LEU A 228 19.92 -10.40 16.57
N ALA A 229 20.12 -11.63 16.11
CA ALA A 229 19.04 -12.59 15.92
C ALA A 229 18.40 -12.99 17.26
N SER A 230 19.21 -13.24 18.29
CA SER A 230 18.75 -13.54 19.65
C SER A 230 17.99 -12.37 20.27
N GLU A 231 18.52 -11.14 20.13
CA GLU A 231 17.89 -9.92 20.63
C GLU A 231 16.55 -9.65 19.92
N PHE A 232 16.46 -9.92 18.61
CA PHE A 232 15.24 -9.76 17.84
C PHE A 232 14.14 -10.72 18.32
N VAL A 233 14.48 -11.98 18.61
CA VAL A 233 13.54 -12.96 19.17
C VAL A 233 13.11 -12.54 20.58
N SER A 234 14.06 -12.21 21.47
CA SER A 234 13.79 -11.88 22.87
C SER A 234 12.97 -10.60 23.05
N SER A 235 13.10 -9.64 22.10
CA SER A 235 12.28 -8.43 22.06
C SER A 235 10.87 -8.66 21.49
N GLY A 236 10.44 -9.92 21.28
CA GLY A 236 9.14 -10.28 20.71
C GLY A 236 9.02 -9.97 19.22
N TRP A 237 10.07 -10.19 18.45
CA TRP A 237 10.13 -9.95 16.99
C TRP A 237 9.87 -8.48 16.62
N SER A 238 10.34 -7.55 17.43
CA SER A 238 10.12 -6.11 17.26
C SER A 238 11.07 -5.51 16.21
N ALA A 239 10.62 -5.37 14.98
CA ALA A 239 11.39 -4.70 13.94
C ALA A 239 11.75 -3.24 14.32
N LYS A 240 10.86 -2.53 15.03
CA LYS A 240 11.16 -1.16 15.50
C LYS A 240 12.30 -1.12 16.51
N HIS A 241 12.35 -2.09 17.41
CA HIS A 241 13.45 -2.22 18.37
C HIS A 241 14.77 -2.44 17.63
N LEU A 242 14.79 -3.39 16.69
CA LEU A 242 15.98 -3.71 15.90
C LEU A 242 16.47 -2.51 15.07
N HIS A 243 15.56 -1.79 14.38
CA HIS A 243 15.93 -0.56 13.68
C HIS A 243 16.55 0.48 14.61
N ARG A 244 15.95 0.72 15.78
CA ARG A 244 16.49 1.67 16.76
C ARG A 244 17.89 1.25 17.22
N LEU A 245 18.08 -0.03 17.54
CA LEU A 245 19.35 -0.59 17.99
C LEU A 245 20.46 -0.35 16.94
N ILE A 246 20.18 -0.66 15.68
CA ILE A 246 21.11 -0.44 14.57
C ILE A 246 21.41 1.06 14.39
N MET A 247 20.38 1.90 14.30
CA MET A 247 20.53 3.32 14.02
C MET A 247 21.20 4.13 15.14
N THR A 248 21.15 3.65 16.37
CA THR A 248 21.85 4.28 17.51
C THR A 248 23.28 3.75 17.72
N SER A 249 23.69 2.72 16.98
CA SER A 249 25.04 2.15 17.06
C SER A 249 26.12 3.12 16.55
N SER A 250 27.34 2.97 17.05
CA SER A 250 28.50 3.74 16.57
C SER A 250 28.75 3.51 15.08
N VAL A 251 28.57 2.27 14.59
CA VAL A 251 28.74 1.91 13.17
C VAL A 251 27.79 2.68 12.26
N TYR A 252 26.52 2.85 12.64
CA TYR A 252 25.54 3.60 11.84
C TYR A 252 25.80 5.11 11.88
N ARG A 253 26.39 5.61 12.96
CA ARG A 253 26.66 7.03 13.20
C ARG A 253 28.03 7.49 12.72
N GLN A 254 28.80 6.60 12.11
CA GLN A 254 30.06 6.95 11.45
C GLN A 254 29.82 7.89 10.28
N GLN A 255 30.80 8.74 10.01
CA GLN A 255 30.81 9.58 8.81
C GLN A 255 31.10 8.72 7.58
N GLY A 256 30.37 8.95 6.49
CA GLY A 256 30.72 8.48 5.17
C GLY A 256 31.80 9.42 4.61
N VAL A 257 32.94 8.91 4.21
CA VAL A 257 33.95 9.72 3.55
C VAL A 257 33.59 9.87 2.08
N VAL A 258 33.05 11.04 1.72
CA VAL A 258 32.98 11.45 0.30
C VAL A 258 34.36 12.03 -0.05
N GLY A 259 35.10 11.32 -0.87
CA GLY A 259 36.50 11.59 -1.15
C GLY A 259 36.87 13.06 -1.31
N SER A 260 37.79 13.52 -0.55
CA SER A 260 38.98 14.09 -1.11
C SER A 260 40.12 13.20 -0.59
N LEU A 261 40.72 12.47 -1.51
CA LEU A 261 42.11 12.14 -1.41
C LEU A 261 42.82 13.50 -1.43
N ASP A 262 42.62 14.30 -0.40
CA ASP A 262 43.55 15.33 -0.07
C ASP A 262 44.80 14.57 0.40
N HIS A 263 45.66 14.30 -0.55
CA HIS A 263 47.04 13.93 -0.31
C HIS A 263 47.67 15.16 0.37
N GLY A 264 47.26 15.39 1.63
CA GLY A 264 47.97 16.29 2.51
C GLY A 264 49.41 15.85 2.51
N THR A 265 50.22 16.63 1.81
CA THR A 265 51.66 16.64 1.95
C THR A 265 51.97 16.59 3.42
N ASP A 266 52.82 15.63 3.79
CA ASP A 266 53.47 15.44 5.08
C ASP A 266 52.77 14.52 6.12
N SER A 267 52.77 13.20 5.84
CA SER A 267 52.98 12.22 6.92
C SER A 267 53.69 10.99 6.38
N GLU A 268 54.73 10.62 7.07
CA GLU A 268 55.70 9.59 6.83
C GLU A 268 55.19 8.29 6.19
N ALA A 269 55.89 7.81 5.17
CA ALA A 269 55.64 6.63 4.34
C ALA A 269 55.42 5.28 5.08
N THR A 270 55.46 5.26 6.41
CA THR A 270 55.23 4.08 7.25
C THR A 270 53.77 3.89 7.67
N SER A 271 52.90 4.91 7.48
CA SER A 271 51.48 4.82 7.85
C SER A 271 50.58 4.33 6.69
N GLU A 272 51.04 4.38 5.45
CA GLU A 272 50.20 4.02 4.29
C GLU A 272 49.78 2.54 4.26
N LEU A 273 50.69 1.64 4.65
CA LEU A 273 50.40 0.18 4.65
C LEU A 273 49.32 -0.26 5.65
N HIS A 274 48.95 0.58 6.60
CA HIS A 274 47.89 0.32 7.61
C HIS A 274 46.64 1.17 7.38
N SER A 275 46.55 1.87 6.26
CA SER A 275 45.37 2.64 5.90
C SER A 275 44.15 1.70 5.77
N PRO A 276 43.02 2.01 6.38
CA PRO A 276 41.80 1.22 6.27
C PRO A 276 41.41 0.94 4.80
N HIS A 277 41.66 1.85 3.89
CA HIS A 277 41.42 1.69 2.44
C HIS A 277 42.27 0.56 1.82
N ILE A 278 43.45 0.28 2.35
CA ILE A 278 44.32 -0.79 1.86
C ILE A 278 43.95 -2.12 2.51
N VAL A 279 43.63 -2.10 3.82
CA VAL A 279 43.35 -3.29 4.60
C VAL A 279 41.97 -3.86 4.27
N ASP A 280 40.96 -3.01 4.09
CA ASP A 280 39.57 -3.39 3.79
C ASP A 280 38.96 -2.44 2.75
N PRO A 281 39.40 -2.56 1.48
CA PRO A 281 38.98 -1.66 0.40
C PRO A 281 37.45 -1.74 0.15
N ASP A 282 36.85 -2.89 0.39
CA ASP A 282 35.44 -3.15 0.19
C ASP A 282 34.57 -2.75 1.39
N ASN A 283 35.17 -2.16 2.44
CA ASN A 283 34.50 -1.77 3.67
C ASN A 283 33.64 -2.90 4.30
N THR A 284 34.17 -4.11 4.27
CA THR A 284 33.48 -5.31 4.79
C THR A 284 33.42 -5.30 6.31
N LEU A 285 34.35 -4.60 6.97
CA LEU A 285 34.47 -4.46 8.42
C LEU A 285 33.84 -3.15 8.94
N TYR A 286 33.18 -2.40 8.06
CA TYR A 286 32.46 -1.16 8.42
C TYR A 286 33.33 -0.11 9.11
N TRP A 287 34.57 0.13 8.61
CA TRP A 287 35.43 1.18 9.15
C TRP A 287 34.95 2.60 8.81
N GLN A 288 34.04 2.74 7.82
CA GLN A 288 33.28 3.96 7.50
C GLN A 288 31.82 3.62 7.19
N PHE A 289 30.93 4.62 7.24
CA PHE A 289 29.57 4.43 6.78
C PHE A 289 29.54 4.24 5.25
N PRO A 290 28.91 3.18 4.72
CA PRO A 290 28.88 2.92 3.29
C PRO A 290 28.02 3.95 2.56
N ILE A 291 28.62 4.69 1.63
CA ILE A 291 27.89 5.60 0.74
C ILE A 291 27.20 4.76 -0.33
N ARG A 292 25.91 5.02 -0.51
CA ARG A 292 25.09 4.31 -1.49
C ARG A 292 24.03 5.25 -2.08
N ARG A 293 23.66 5.00 -3.33
CA ARG A 293 22.53 5.69 -3.94
C ARG A 293 21.23 5.32 -3.25
N LEU A 294 20.31 6.29 -3.13
CA LEU A 294 18.95 6.04 -2.64
C LEU A 294 18.21 5.05 -3.56
N GLU A 295 17.40 4.21 -2.97
CA GLU A 295 16.48 3.35 -3.70
C GLU A 295 15.41 4.21 -4.42
N ALA A 296 14.95 3.77 -5.58
CA ALA A 296 14.03 4.51 -6.45
C ALA A 296 12.80 5.08 -5.70
N GLU A 297 12.22 4.27 -4.83
CA GLU A 297 11.06 4.67 -4.03
C GLU A 297 11.41 5.75 -3.01
N THR A 298 12.56 5.61 -2.37
CA THR A 298 13.07 6.60 -1.40
C THR A 298 13.41 7.90 -2.10
N LEU A 299 14.05 7.84 -3.25
CA LEU A 299 14.38 9.01 -4.06
C LEU A 299 13.13 9.82 -4.42
N ARG A 300 12.10 9.14 -4.96
CA ARG A 300 10.82 9.82 -5.27
C ARG A 300 10.16 10.41 -4.02
N ASP A 301 10.11 9.66 -2.93
CA ASP A 301 9.47 10.12 -1.69
C ASP A 301 10.25 11.28 -1.04
N SER A 302 11.59 11.30 -1.15
CA SER A 302 12.43 12.41 -0.69
C SER A 302 12.19 13.69 -1.50
N MET A 303 12.03 13.58 -2.83
CA MET A 303 11.69 14.72 -3.67
C MET A 303 10.31 15.29 -3.33
N LEU A 304 9.32 14.44 -3.12
CA LEU A 304 7.98 14.86 -2.64
C LEU A 304 8.07 15.54 -1.26
N ALA A 305 8.91 15.02 -0.37
CA ALA A 305 9.12 15.59 0.96
C ALA A 305 9.81 16.97 0.87
N ALA A 306 10.86 17.10 0.03
CA ALA A 306 11.53 18.38 -0.21
C ALA A 306 10.57 19.44 -0.76
N GLY A 307 9.73 19.07 -1.73
CA GLY A 307 8.68 19.93 -2.28
C GLY A 307 7.53 20.23 -1.30
N GLY A 308 7.47 19.57 -0.14
CA GLY A 308 6.38 19.74 0.85
C GLY A 308 5.05 19.13 0.40
N LEU A 309 5.09 18.18 -0.53
CA LEU A 309 3.90 17.55 -1.12
C LEU A 309 3.61 16.16 -0.56
N LEU A 310 4.57 15.52 0.12
CA LEU A 310 4.44 14.13 0.57
C LEU A 310 3.16 13.91 1.37
N ASN A 311 2.30 13.04 0.87
CA ASN A 311 1.04 12.69 1.50
C ASN A 311 1.20 11.42 2.34
N ASP A 312 1.10 11.56 3.66
CA ASP A 312 1.28 10.49 4.64
C ASP A 312 0.05 9.59 4.83
N ARG A 313 -1.00 9.77 4.03
CA ARG A 313 -2.20 8.93 4.13
C ARG A 313 -1.85 7.45 4.00
N ARG A 314 -2.20 6.69 5.02
CA ARG A 314 -2.00 5.24 5.08
C ARG A 314 -3.25 4.50 4.62
N ALA A 315 -3.04 3.28 4.12
CA ALA A 315 -4.10 2.38 3.65
C ALA A 315 -4.97 2.96 2.50
N GLY A 316 -5.96 2.23 2.06
CA GLY A 316 -6.82 2.57 0.94
C GLY A 316 -6.37 1.93 -0.38
N PRO A 317 -7.05 2.25 -1.50
CA PRO A 317 -6.72 1.68 -2.80
C PRO A 317 -5.34 2.13 -3.28
N PRO A 318 -4.65 1.32 -4.11
CA PRO A 318 -3.38 1.71 -4.70
C PRO A 318 -3.53 2.92 -5.62
N VAL A 319 -2.50 3.77 -5.66
CA VAL A 319 -2.44 4.92 -6.56
C VAL A 319 -2.23 4.42 -7.99
N PRO A 320 -3.12 4.73 -8.95
CA PRO A 320 -3.05 4.18 -10.29
C PRO A 320 -1.91 4.77 -11.13
N VAL A 321 -1.43 3.98 -12.09
CA VAL A 321 -0.39 4.35 -13.05
C VAL A 321 -0.96 4.25 -14.47
N MET A 322 -0.68 5.24 -15.32
CA MET A 322 -1.12 5.32 -16.70
C MET A 322 0.04 5.69 -17.64
N ALA A 323 -0.14 5.44 -18.94
CA ALA A 323 0.76 5.99 -19.95
C ALA A 323 0.40 7.45 -20.22
N ASP A 324 1.39 8.32 -20.32
CA ASP A 324 1.22 9.70 -20.80
C ASP A 324 1.24 9.77 -22.34
N LEU A 325 1.18 11.00 -22.88
CA LEU A 325 1.14 11.25 -24.33
C LEU A 325 2.43 10.87 -25.06
N VAL A 326 3.57 10.77 -24.35
CA VAL A 326 4.88 10.39 -24.89
C VAL A 326 5.26 8.94 -24.59
N GLY A 327 4.37 8.21 -23.93
CA GLY A 327 4.54 6.79 -23.65
C GLY A 327 5.28 6.49 -22.33
N GLN A 328 5.53 7.49 -21.48
CA GLN A 328 6.06 7.27 -20.14
C GLN A 328 4.94 6.79 -19.22
N TRP A 329 5.31 5.93 -18.26
CA TRP A 329 4.39 5.50 -17.20
C TRP A 329 4.47 6.49 -16.05
N VAL A 330 3.38 7.22 -15.84
CA VAL A 330 3.23 8.27 -14.84
C VAL A 330 2.08 7.95 -13.88
N ILE A 331 2.04 8.63 -12.75
CA ILE A 331 0.91 8.51 -11.83
C ILE A 331 -0.31 9.19 -12.43
N GLY A 332 -1.42 8.47 -12.47
CA GLY A 332 -2.67 8.97 -13.01
C GLY A 332 -3.69 7.86 -13.22
N LYS A 333 -4.96 8.25 -13.29
CA LYS A 333 -6.04 7.33 -13.66
C LYS A 333 -6.03 7.13 -15.18
N GLU A 334 -6.05 5.88 -15.61
CA GLU A 334 -6.06 5.53 -17.03
C GLU A 334 -7.20 6.24 -17.76
N ASN A 335 -6.83 7.03 -18.76
CA ASN A 335 -7.72 7.82 -19.58
C ASN A 335 -7.36 7.55 -21.05
N LEU A 336 -8.17 6.73 -21.71
CA LEU A 336 -7.97 6.38 -23.10
C LEU A 336 -8.99 7.12 -23.97
N ASN A 337 -8.49 7.86 -24.97
CA ASN A 337 -9.30 8.45 -26.02
C ASN A 337 -9.02 7.70 -27.33
N ALA A 338 -10.02 6.97 -27.84
CA ALA A 338 -9.91 6.14 -29.01
C ALA A 338 -8.71 5.15 -28.97
N GLY A 339 -8.42 4.57 -27.79
CA GLY A 339 -7.33 3.63 -27.58
C GLY A 339 -5.94 4.26 -27.39
N ARG A 340 -5.83 5.59 -27.44
CA ARG A 340 -4.58 6.34 -27.19
C ARG A 340 -4.59 6.96 -25.79
N PRO A 341 -3.42 7.11 -25.14
CA PRO A 341 -3.34 7.82 -23.87
C PRO A 341 -3.90 9.25 -24.02
N GLY A 342 -4.76 9.64 -23.09
CA GLY A 342 -5.25 11.00 -22.94
C GLY A 342 -4.46 11.79 -21.89
N PRO A 343 -4.83 13.05 -21.63
CA PRO A 343 -4.17 13.85 -20.61
C PRO A 343 -4.31 13.23 -19.22
N VAL A 344 -3.30 13.44 -18.37
CA VAL A 344 -3.31 12.97 -16.99
C VAL A 344 -4.46 13.61 -16.22
N ILE A 345 -5.25 12.80 -15.52
CA ILE A 345 -6.32 13.28 -14.66
C ILE A 345 -5.77 13.41 -13.23
N PRO A 346 -5.81 14.63 -12.63
CA PRO A 346 -5.36 14.84 -11.26
C PRO A 346 -6.12 13.98 -10.24
N LEU A 347 -5.41 13.44 -9.24
CA LEU A 347 -5.96 12.54 -8.22
C LEU A 347 -6.23 13.24 -6.87
N LYS A 348 -6.26 14.57 -6.84
CA LYS A 348 -6.54 15.38 -5.64
C LYS A 348 -5.61 15.10 -4.47
N THR A 349 -4.30 15.15 -4.69
CA THR A 349 -3.21 14.84 -3.74
C THR A 349 -2.90 13.36 -3.51
N GLU A 350 -3.69 12.43 -4.02
CA GLU A 350 -3.35 11.00 -3.95
C GLU A 350 -2.09 10.67 -4.78
N GLU A 351 -1.79 11.46 -5.82
CA GLU A 351 -0.57 11.39 -6.63
C GLU A 351 0.71 11.58 -5.82
N PHE A 352 0.62 12.27 -4.70
CA PHE A 352 1.75 12.57 -3.81
C PHE A 352 1.91 11.58 -2.66
N ARG A 353 1.15 10.50 -2.64
CA ARG A 353 1.32 9.44 -1.64
C ARG A 353 2.67 8.76 -1.75
N LYS A 354 3.14 8.23 -0.62
CA LYS A 354 4.37 7.42 -0.56
C LYS A 354 4.36 6.34 -1.64
N THR A 355 5.49 6.11 -2.24
CA THR A 355 5.66 5.18 -3.37
C THR A 355 5.21 3.75 -3.07
N ILE A 356 5.28 3.33 -1.81
CA ILE A 356 4.75 2.02 -1.38
C ILE A 356 3.25 1.83 -1.67
N PHE A 357 2.49 2.91 -1.85
CA PHE A 357 1.07 2.88 -2.19
C PHE A 357 0.80 2.98 -3.69
N VAL A 358 1.81 3.13 -4.52
CA VAL A 358 1.67 3.17 -5.99
C VAL A 358 1.39 1.76 -6.50
N GLN A 359 0.46 1.65 -7.44
CA GLN A 359 0.09 0.40 -8.07
C GLN A 359 1.30 -0.24 -8.77
N TRP A 360 1.65 -1.45 -8.36
CA TRP A 360 2.68 -2.24 -9.03
C TRP A 360 2.11 -2.91 -10.28
N ARG A 361 2.69 -2.58 -11.44
CA ARG A 361 2.36 -3.23 -12.73
C ARG A 361 3.62 -3.87 -13.30
N ARG A 362 3.68 -5.19 -13.37
CA ARG A 362 4.89 -5.94 -13.79
C ARG A 362 5.43 -5.52 -15.16
N SER A 363 4.54 -5.38 -16.16
CA SER A 363 4.90 -5.03 -17.53
C SER A 363 4.92 -3.52 -17.80
N ARG A 364 4.55 -2.69 -16.81
CA ARG A 364 4.32 -1.26 -16.97
C ARG A 364 4.70 -0.52 -15.70
N PRO A 365 5.97 -0.59 -15.27
CA PRO A 365 6.44 0.06 -14.06
C PRO A 365 6.38 1.58 -14.21
N LEU A 366 6.26 2.30 -13.11
CA LEU A 366 6.37 3.76 -13.09
C LEU A 366 7.77 4.17 -13.58
N THR A 367 7.85 5.04 -14.60
CA THR A 367 9.11 5.34 -15.30
C THR A 367 10.22 5.84 -14.36
N VAL A 368 9.90 6.70 -13.40
CA VAL A 368 10.89 7.16 -12.41
C VAL A 368 11.49 6.01 -11.61
N LEU A 369 10.68 5.00 -11.25
CA LEU A 369 11.19 3.85 -10.50
C LEU A 369 12.02 2.92 -11.39
N ASP A 370 11.56 2.67 -12.60
CA ASP A 370 12.27 1.82 -13.57
C ASP A 370 13.64 2.40 -13.94
N THR A 371 13.72 3.73 -14.10
CA THR A 371 14.98 4.44 -14.37
C THR A 371 16.00 4.29 -13.23
N PHE A 372 15.55 4.20 -11.98
CA PHE A 372 16.39 4.09 -10.79
C PHE A 372 16.43 2.69 -10.18
N ASP A 373 16.49 1.66 -11.02
CA ASP A 373 16.68 0.24 -10.64
C ASP A 373 15.58 -0.32 -9.74
N LEU A 374 14.32 -0.15 -10.16
CA LEU A 374 13.20 -0.83 -9.53
C LEU A 374 13.46 -2.35 -9.44
N PRO A 375 13.21 -3.00 -8.29
CA PRO A 375 13.50 -4.42 -8.14
C PRO A 375 12.68 -5.28 -9.11
N LYS A 376 13.32 -6.22 -9.77
CA LYS A 376 12.65 -7.27 -10.55
C LYS A 376 12.15 -8.34 -9.59
N MET A 377 10.83 -8.57 -9.58
CA MET A 377 10.16 -9.50 -8.65
C MET A 377 9.94 -10.90 -9.26
N GLU A 378 10.88 -11.39 -10.06
CA GLU A 378 10.78 -12.70 -10.68
C GLU A 378 12.07 -13.52 -10.49
N PRO A 379 12.02 -14.55 -9.62
CA PRO A 379 10.94 -14.96 -8.72
C PRO A 379 10.79 -14.09 -7.47
N ASN A 380 11.89 -13.58 -6.90
CA ASN A 380 11.96 -12.68 -5.76
C ASN A 380 13.21 -11.82 -5.87
N CYS A 381 13.13 -10.58 -5.43
CA CYS A 381 14.28 -9.70 -5.30
C CYS A 381 14.92 -9.89 -3.92
N GLU A 382 16.02 -10.58 -3.85
CA GLU A 382 16.78 -10.79 -2.60
C GLU A 382 17.70 -9.61 -2.31
N ARG A 383 18.28 -9.03 -3.37
CA ARG A 383 19.16 -7.85 -3.34
C ARG A 383 18.85 -6.98 -4.55
N ARG A 384 18.73 -5.68 -4.33
CA ARG A 384 18.55 -4.71 -5.41
C ARG A 384 19.88 -4.48 -6.14
N ASN A 385 19.82 -4.38 -7.45
CA ASN A 385 20.92 -3.85 -8.22
C ASN A 385 20.97 -2.33 -8.06
N SER A 386 22.14 -1.76 -8.11
CA SER A 386 22.34 -0.31 -8.18
C SER A 386 23.26 -0.04 -9.36
N SER A 387 22.75 0.71 -10.33
CA SER A 387 23.50 1.12 -11.51
C SER A 387 23.67 2.64 -11.55
N THR A 388 24.74 3.10 -12.20
CA THR A 388 24.94 4.52 -12.51
C THR A 388 25.05 4.63 -14.01
N VAL A 389 23.99 5.11 -14.65
CA VAL A 389 23.87 5.18 -16.11
C VAL A 389 23.44 6.57 -16.56
N ALA A 390 23.83 6.97 -17.76
CA ALA A 390 23.54 8.30 -18.31
C ALA A 390 22.02 8.60 -18.38
N THR A 391 21.18 7.60 -18.53
CA THR A 391 19.72 7.77 -18.56
C THR A 391 19.16 8.32 -17.25
N GLN A 392 19.78 8.01 -16.11
CA GLN A 392 19.38 8.55 -14.80
C GLN A 392 19.66 10.06 -14.73
N SER A 393 20.85 10.50 -15.13
CA SER A 393 21.20 11.93 -15.19
C SER A 393 20.31 12.69 -16.16
N LEU A 394 20.05 12.12 -17.36
CA LEU A 394 19.12 12.72 -18.31
C LEU A 394 17.70 12.82 -17.77
N PHE A 395 17.23 11.84 -17.00
CA PHE A 395 15.93 11.87 -16.36
C PHE A 395 15.85 12.99 -15.31
N LEU A 396 16.88 13.14 -14.47
CA LEU A 396 16.95 14.21 -13.46
C LEU A 396 16.95 15.60 -14.09
N MET A 397 17.55 15.74 -15.28
CA MET A 397 17.62 17.03 -15.98
C MET A 397 16.33 17.38 -16.74
N ASN A 398 15.64 16.39 -17.31
CA ASN A 398 14.60 16.64 -18.34
C ASN A 398 13.20 16.14 -17.97
N SER A 399 13.05 15.40 -16.88
CA SER A 399 11.72 14.87 -16.50
C SER A 399 10.80 15.96 -15.96
N ASP A 400 9.59 16.03 -16.50
CA ASP A 400 8.54 16.92 -16.00
C ASP A 400 8.30 16.74 -14.50
N PHE A 401 8.39 15.52 -14.00
CA PHE A 401 8.26 15.22 -12.57
C PHE A 401 9.35 15.92 -11.74
N ILE A 402 10.60 15.88 -12.18
CA ILE A 402 11.72 16.50 -11.44
C ILE A 402 11.60 18.03 -11.47
N VAL A 403 11.31 18.60 -12.64
CA VAL A 403 11.09 20.05 -12.79
C VAL A 403 9.96 20.52 -11.86
N GLU A 404 8.86 19.79 -11.84
CA GLU A 404 7.73 20.08 -10.96
C GLU A 404 8.11 20.02 -9.48
N MET A 405 8.82 18.98 -9.06
CA MET A 405 9.29 18.86 -7.66
C MET A 405 10.23 20.01 -7.28
N ALA A 406 11.11 20.42 -8.18
CA ALA A 406 11.99 21.57 -7.99
C ALA A 406 11.23 22.90 -7.83
N GLU A 407 10.18 23.10 -8.64
CA GLU A 407 9.32 24.28 -8.54
C GLU A 407 8.57 24.32 -7.19
N HIS A 408 8.00 23.20 -6.77
CA HIS A 408 7.34 23.10 -5.47
C HIS A 408 8.33 23.32 -4.32
N PHE A 409 9.54 22.80 -4.45
CA PHE A 409 10.61 23.01 -3.48
C PHE A 409 10.99 24.50 -3.39
N ALA A 410 11.15 25.20 -4.49
CA ALA A 410 11.42 26.63 -4.52
C ALA A 410 10.29 27.45 -3.88
N VAL A 411 9.03 27.13 -4.17
CA VAL A 411 7.87 27.76 -3.53
C VAL A 411 7.87 27.56 -2.02
N ARG A 412 8.18 26.35 -1.56
CA ARG A 412 8.32 26.04 -0.16
C ARG A 412 9.43 26.87 0.52
N VAL A 413 10.62 26.90 -0.11
CA VAL A 413 11.76 27.67 0.40
C VAL A 413 11.40 29.16 0.54
N ARG A 414 10.80 29.78 -0.48
CA ARG A 414 10.36 31.19 -0.39
C ARG A 414 9.34 31.42 0.71
N ARG A 415 8.39 30.52 0.86
CA ARG A 415 7.37 30.63 1.92
C ARG A 415 7.97 30.54 3.32
N GLU A 416 8.96 29.65 3.53
CA GLU A 416 9.50 29.36 4.84
C GLU A 416 10.68 30.28 5.21
N ALA A 417 11.51 30.69 4.24
CA ALA A 417 12.69 31.55 4.46
C ALA A 417 12.47 33.05 4.11
N GLY A 418 11.32 33.41 3.51
CA GLY A 418 11.00 34.78 3.11
C GLY A 418 11.75 35.24 1.86
N THR A 419 12.05 36.55 1.78
CA THR A 419 12.60 37.18 0.56
C THR A 419 14.13 37.30 0.54
N ASN A 420 14.82 37.00 1.65
CA ASN A 420 16.27 37.06 1.71
C ASN A 420 16.89 35.86 0.97
N THR A 421 17.61 36.10 -0.12
CA THR A 421 18.18 35.05 -0.97
C THR A 421 19.18 34.18 -0.21
N GLY A 422 20.04 34.75 0.65
CA GLY A 422 20.98 33.99 1.46
C GLY A 422 20.29 33.03 2.44
N GLU A 423 19.20 33.48 3.07
CA GLU A 423 18.42 32.60 3.94
C GLU A 423 17.64 31.53 3.14
N GLN A 424 17.19 31.84 1.93
CA GLN A 424 16.59 30.86 1.02
C GLN A 424 17.59 29.75 0.68
N VAL A 425 18.83 30.10 0.35
CA VAL A 425 19.92 29.13 0.09
C VAL A 425 20.16 28.27 1.34
N ARG A 426 20.37 28.87 2.52
CA ARG A 426 20.58 28.10 3.76
C ARG A 426 19.42 27.14 4.06
N HIS A 427 18.21 27.62 3.85
CA HIS A 427 17.02 26.82 4.09
C HIS A 427 16.88 25.65 3.10
N ALA A 428 17.18 25.89 1.83
CA ALA A 428 17.20 24.85 0.80
C ALA A 428 18.20 23.73 1.14
N TRP A 429 19.43 24.09 1.56
CA TRP A 429 20.43 23.11 2.02
C TRP A 429 19.97 22.27 3.20
N ARG A 430 19.33 22.88 4.19
CA ARG A 430 18.78 22.13 5.35
C ARG A 430 17.71 21.13 4.95
N ILE A 431 16.86 21.51 4.00
CA ILE A 431 15.79 20.61 3.51
C ILE A 431 16.38 19.47 2.67
N ALA A 432 17.26 19.79 1.70
CA ALA A 432 17.79 18.80 0.75
C ALA A 432 18.84 17.90 1.39
N PHE A 433 19.78 18.48 2.14
CA PHE A 433 21.00 17.79 2.59
C PHE A 433 21.08 17.62 4.11
N ALA A 434 20.09 18.10 4.86
CA ALA A 434 20.03 18.04 6.32
C ALA A 434 21.24 18.68 7.03
N ARG A 435 21.98 19.58 6.36
CA ARG A 435 23.11 20.34 6.90
C ARG A 435 23.07 21.81 6.51
N ASN A 436 23.88 22.63 7.15
CA ASN A 436 24.10 23.99 6.69
C ASN A 436 25.11 23.99 5.52
N PRO A 437 24.95 24.91 4.54
CA PRO A 437 25.96 25.14 3.54
C PRO A 437 27.21 25.79 4.14
N SER A 438 28.38 25.54 3.56
CA SER A 438 29.60 26.30 3.81
C SER A 438 29.51 27.70 3.18
N ASP A 439 30.44 28.60 3.56
CA ASP A 439 30.47 29.94 2.99
C ASP A 439 30.77 29.93 1.48
N ASN A 440 31.57 28.98 1.00
CA ASN A 440 31.83 28.81 -0.42
C ASN A 440 30.55 28.36 -1.18
N GLU A 441 29.85 27.38 -0.66
CA GLU A 441 28.58 26.90 -1.28
C GLU A 441 27.51 28.01 -1.31
N ILE A 442 27.46 28.87 -0.27
CA ILE A 442 26.57 30.03 -0.27
C ILE A 442 26.93 31.00 -1.40
N ASN A 443 28.23 31.35 -1.52
CA ASN A 443 28.68 32.27 -2.53
C ASN A 443 28.42 31.74 -3.94
N GLU A 444 28.79 30.49 -4.24
CA GLU A 444 28.52 29.84 -5.51
C GLU A 444 27.02 29.79 -5.84
N ALA A 445 26.16 29.50 -4.87
CA ALA A 445 24.70 29.50 -5.06
C ALA A 445 24.16 30.90 -5.33
N LEU A 446 24.66 31.94 -4.68
CA LEU A 446 24.27 33.32 -4.92
C LEU A 446 24.69 33.79 -6.32
N GLU A 447 25.94 33.53 -6.73
CA GLU A 447 26.43 33.83 -8.07
C GLU A 447 25.58 33.10 -9.15
N PHE A 448 25.25 31.83 -8.91
CA PHE A 448 24.35 31.08 -9.80
C PHE A 448 22.97 31.75 -9.91
N LEU A 449 22.37 32.13 -8.78
CA LEU A 449 21.04 32.74 -8.75
C LEU A 449 21.03 34.10 -9.48
N ASP A 450 22.08 34.91 -9.31
CA ASP A 450 22.23 36.20 -9.98
C ASP A 450 22.36 36.01 -11.51
N ALA A 451 23.24 35.13 -11.95
CA ALA A 451 23.44 34.82 -13.37
C ALA A 451 22.19 34.27 -14.03
N GLN A 452 21.49 33.33 -13.34
CA GLN A 452 20.22 32.77 -13.85
C GLN A 452 19.11 33.82 -13.91
N THR A 453 19.02 34.68 -12.91
CA THR A 453 18.01 35.75 -12.88
C THR A 453 18.22 36.74 -14.05
N GLU A 454 19.47 37.14 -14.32
CA GLU A 454 19.81 37.98 -15.45
C GLU A 454 19.45 37.33 -16.79
N GLN A 455 19.81 36.07 -16.97
CA GLN A 455 19.48 35.32 -18.19
C GLN A 455 17.98 35.19 -18.42
N LEU A 456 17.21 34.87 -17.39
CA LEU A 456 15.76 34.65 -17.43
C LEU A 456 15.00 36.01 -17.61
N ALA A 457 15.54 37.11 -17.12
CA ALA A 457 14.98 38.43 -17.30
C ALA A 457 15.02 38.87 -18.77
N THR A 458 16.02 38.45 -19.56
CA THR A 458 16.17 38.74 -20.99
C THR A 458 15.18 37.95 -21.86
N LYS A 459 14.74 36.76 -21.40
CA LYS A 459 13.80 35.88 -22.13
C LYS A 459 12.69 35.44 -21.17
N PRO A 460 11.64 36.28 -20.98
CA PRO A 460 10.56 35.93 -20.07
C PRO A 460 9.92 34.60 -20.49
N VAL A 461 9.84 33.66 -19.57
CA VAL A 461 9.20 32.34 -19.79
C VAL A 461 7.79 32.38 -19.24
N GLU A 462 6.81 32.07 -20.07
CA GLU A 462 5.44 31.83 -19.61
C GLU A 462 5.25 30.37 -19.29
N THR A 463 4.98 30.06 -18.02
CA THR A 463 4.75 28.71 -17.54
C THR A 463 3.42 28.60 -16.81
N LYS A 464 2.91 27.38 -16.64
CA LYS A 464 1.75 27.15 -15.80
C LYS A 464 2.09 27.50 -14.34
N PRO A 465 1.11 28.03 -13.57
CA PRO A 465 1.30 28.21 -12.14
C PRO A 465 1.62 26.88 -11.45
N VAL A 466 2.56 26.89 -10.51
CA VAL A 466 2.96 25.69 -9.75
C VAL A 466 1.77 25.00 -9.08
N THR A 467 0.81 25.76 -8.59
CA THR A 467 -0.42 25.24 -7.96
C THR A 467 -1.37 24.55 -8.95
N ASN A 468 -1.17 24.72 -10.25
CA ASN A 468 -2.07 24.24 -11.30
C ASN A 468 -1.32 23.49 -12.42
N LEU A 469 -0.13 22.97 -12.15
CA LEU A 469 0.70 22.27 -13.13
C LEU A 469 -0.02 21.09 -13.81
N PHE A 470 -0.86 20.39 -13.05
CA PHE A 470 -1.67 19.27 -13.55
C PHE A 470 -2.99 19.67 -14.19
N ASP A 471 -3.40 20.94 -14.12
CA ASP A 471 -4.62 21.38 -14.81
C ASP A 471 -4.32 21.69 -16.27
N PRO A 472 -4.79 20.88 -17.23
CA PRO A 472 -4.56 21.11 -18.64
C PRO A 472 -5.23 22.43 -19.14
N LYS A 473 -6.16 22.98 -18.36
CA LYS A 473 -6.86 24.24 -18.66
C LYS A 473 -6.23 25.46 -17.99
N ALA A 474 -5.24 25.27 -17.11
CA ALA A 474 -4.55 26.38 -16.46
C ALA A 474 -3.85 27.24 -17.52
N LYS A 475 -4.11 28.56 -17.47
CA LYS A 475 -3.43 29.52 -18.36
C LYS A 475 -2.01 29.75 -17.86
N ASN A 476 -1.08 29.85 -18.81
CA ASN A 476 0.28 30.26 -18.48
C ASN A 476 0.27 31.66 -17.86
N VAL A 477 1.14 31.86 -16.88
CA VAL A 477 1.38 33.15 -16.24
C VAL A 477 2.84 33.53 -16.40
N LYS A 478 3.12 34.83 -16.48
CA LYS A 478 4.49 35.33 -16.45
C LYS A 478 5.00 35.19 -15.02
N ARG A 479 6.08 34.44 -14.85
CA ARG A 479 6.75 34.24 -13.55
C ARG A 479 7.93 35.17 -13.43
N GLU A 480 8.29 35.53 -12.20
CA GLU A 480 9.48 36.32 -11.93
C GLU A 480 10.74 35.53 -12.23
N ALA A 481 11.75 36.21 -12.82
CA ALA A 481 13.03 35.58 -13.12
C ALA A 481 13.72 34.98 -11.87
N THR A 482 13.58 35.66 -10.72
CA THR A 482 14.08 35.19 -9.43
C THR A 482 13.41 33.90 -8.94
N GLU A 483 12.12 33.71 -9.21
CA GLU A 483 11.41 32.48 -8.87
C GLU A 483 11.91 31.30 -9.69
N LEU A 484 12.09 31.50 -10.98
CA LEU A 484 12.59 30.48 -11.90
C LEU A 484 14.05 30.15 -11.61
N ALA A 485 14.89 31.15 -11.28
CA ALA A 485 16.27 30.94 -10.89
C ALA A 485 16.38 30.06 -9.63
N LEU A 486 15.54 30.33 -8.62
CA LEU A 486 15.49 29.49 -7.42
C LEU A 486 15.01 28.07 -7.72
N ALA A 487 14.02 27.89 -8.63
CA ALA A 487 13.59 26.58 -9.05
C ALA A 487 14.71 25.79 -9.77
N ASN A 488 15.51 26.47 -10.61
CA ASN A 488 16.67 25.86 -11.24
C ASN A 488 17.74 25.43 -10.22
N LEU A 489 17.99 26.25 -9.20
CA LEU A 489 18.90 25.87 -8.10
C LEU A 489 18.34 24.64 -7.35
N CYS A 490 17.04 24.63 -7.03
CA CYS A 490 16.40 23.48 -6.40
C CYS A 490 16.49 22.22 -7.27
N GLN A 491 16.37 22.33 -8.60
CA GLN A 491 16.54 21.21 -9.51
C GLN A 491 17.97 20.65 -9.47
N LEU A 492 18.98 21.54 -9.48
CA LEU A 492 20.37 21.12 -9.33
C LEU A 492 20.60 20.36 -8.03
N MET A 493 20.03 20.85 -6.92
CA MET A 493 20.13 20.18 -5.63
C MET A 493 19.51 18.80 -5.64
N LEU A 494 18.27 18.65 -6.17
CA LEU A 494 17.57 17.36 -6.31
C LEU A 494 18.29 16.40 -7.27
N SER A 495 19.16 16.91 -8.13
CA SER A 495 19.93 16.13 -9.12
C SER A 495 21.36 15.86 -8.69
N SER A 496 21.77 16.36 -7.53
CA SER A 496 23.13 16.19 -7.02
C SER A 496 23.35 14.81 -6.40
N ASN A 497 24.62 14.42 -6.30
CA ASN A 497 24.98 13.15 -5.66
C ASN A 497 24.80 13.18 -4.12
N GLU A 498 24.62 14.36 -3.53
CA GLU A 498 24.43 14.53 -2.09
C GLU A 498 22.94 14.35 -1.69
N PHE A 499 22.01 14.66 -2.60
CA PHE A 499 20.57 14.44 -2.37
C PHE A 499 20.24 12.96 -2.37
#